data_a5b7b87aa1381a062a4f71cd5484a141
#
_entry.id   a5b7b87aa1381a062a4f71cd5484a141
#
_cell.length_a   1.000
_cell.length_b   1.000
_cell.length_c   1.000
_cell.angle_alpha   90.00
_cell.angle_beta   90.00
_cell.angle_gamma   90.00
#
_symmetry.space_group_name_H-M   'P 1'
#
loop_
_entity.id
_entity.type
_entity.pdbx_description
1 polymer ?
#
loop_
_entity_poly.entity_id
_entity_poly.type
_entity_poly.pdbx_seq_one_letter_code
_entity_poly.pdbx_strand_id
1 'polypeptide(L)'
;MRSEFWQNILDRAGKSEDGKQLPFFSLAPMEAVTDVVFRHVVSSAAEPEVFYTEFTNASSFASPKGIHSTRGRLTFTPDESEKLIAQIWGSRQADIEFMSQELPKLGFQAIDLNFGCPDKAVVKSGGGSGMIRTPALAEEIITAAKTSGLPVSVKTRLGYSRPEEFHEWLKFLLGQDVEVLTVHLRTKKEMSKVPAHFELIDEIVKMRDEVAPNTLLQINGDIKNHQQGMELWRAHSGVDGIMIGRGIFEDPFCFEKFDIEHSRQDYMNLLNQHLDLFDKHNTEASPRKFEPLKRFFKIYVRNFKGASDLRARLMLTKNTSEVRQILTEFGENYEDMMENYARISEEYHKNKNSEEV
;
A
#
# COMPACT_ATOMS: atom_id res chain seq x y z
N MET A 1 9.59 -23.41 -10.74
CA MET A 1 9.10 -22.64 -11.92
C MET A 1 8.21 -21.57 -11.36
N ARG A 2 8.35 -20.32 -11.81
CA ARG A 2 7.53 -19.19 -11.33
C ARG A 2 6.08 -19.38 -11.71
N SER A 3 5.12 -18.99 -10.85
CA SER A 3 3.69 -19.03 -11.15
C SER A 3 3.32 -18.06 -12.28
N GLU A 4 2.24 -18.37 -13.00
CA GLU A 4 1.72 -17.53 -14.08
C GLU A 4 1.35 -16.12 -13.54
N PHE A 5 0.77 -16.03 -12.35
CA PHE A 5 0.44 -14.77 -11.72
C PHE A 5 1.66 -13.83 -11.63
N TRP A 6 2.77 -14.32 -11.05
CA TRP A 6 3.97 -13.50 -10.89
C TRP A 6 4.71 -13.25 -12.21
N GLN A 7 4.60 -14.17 -13.18
CA GLN A 7 5.13 -13.91 -14.50
C GLN A 7 4.39 -12.76 -15.19
N ASN A 8 3.06 -12.75 -15.11
CA ASN A 8 2.23 -11.66 -15.65
C ASN A 8 2.54 -10.30 -14.98
N ILE A 9 2.82 -10.28 -13.68
CA ILE A 9 3.25 -9.07 -12.97
C ILE A 9 4.58 -8.54 -13.52
N LEU A 10 5.56 -9.41 -13.73
CA LEU A 10 6.85 -9.02 -14.30
C LEU A 10 6.72 -8.54 -15.76
N ASP A 11 5.84 -9.16 -16.54
CA ASP A 11 5.60 -8.74 -17.92
C ASP A 11 4.95 -7.35 -17.98
N ARG A 12 4.07 -7.01 -17.03
CA ARG A 12 3.50 -5.64 -16.85
C ARG A 12 4.54 -4.61 -16.44
N ALA A 13 5.47 -4.98 -15.56
CA ALA A 13 6.56 -4.09 -15.18
C ALA A 13 7.46 -3.77 -16.38
N GLY A 14 7.60 -4.73 -17.32
CA GLY A 14 8.32 -4.56 -18.56
C GLY A 14 9.83 -4.67 -18.42
N LYS A 15 10.53 -4.27 -19.47
CA LYS A 15 12.00 -4.30 -19.54
C LYS A 15 12.54 -2.94 -19.88
N SER A 16 13.73 -2.64 -19.39
CA SER A 16 14.52 -1.47 -19.78
C SER A 16 15.05 -1.59 -21.21
N GLU A 17 15.57 -0.51 -21.77
CA GLU A 17 16.10 -0.47 -23.14
C GLU A 17 17.24 -1.48 -23.38
N ASP A 18 18.01 -1.79 -22.36
CA ASP A 18 19.07 -2.82 -22.38
C ASP A 18 18.54 -4.24 -22.11
N GLY A 19 17.21 -4.42 -22.07
CA GLY A 19 16.55 -5.72 -21.91
C GLY A 19 16.49 -6.25 -20.48
N LYS A 20 16.95 -5.51 -19.47
CA LYS A 20 16.91 -5.89 -18.06
C LYS A 20 15.48 -5.80 -17.54
N GLN A 21 15.05 -6.79 -16.75
CA GLN A 21 13.74 -6.76 -16.10
C GLN A 21 13.61 -5.54 -15.19
N LEU A 22 12.58 -4.70 -15.41
CA LEU A 22 12.25 -3.59 -14.52
C LEU A 22 11.58 -4.11 -13.23
N PRO A 23 11.74 -3.40 -12.10
CA PRO A 23 11.09 -3.79 -10.86
C PRO A 23 9.58 -3.57 -10.96
N PHE A 24 8.79 -4.49 -10.40
CA PHE A 24 7.37 -4.21 -10.20
C PHE A 24 7.17 -3.31 -8.98
N PHE A 25 6.18 -2.43 -9.05
CA PHE A 25 5.78 -1.59 -7.93
C PHE A 25 4.51 -2.12 -7.28
N SER A 26 4.40 -1.95 -5.97
CA SER A 26 3.20 -2.33 -5.23
C SER A 26 2.80 -1.32 -4.17
N LEU A 27 1.49 -1.19 -3.94
CA LEU A 27 0.95 -0.50 -2.78
C LEU A 27 1.00 -1.43 -1.57
N ALA A 28 1.67 -1.00 -0.50
CA ALA A 28 1.77 -1.79 0.73
C ALA A 28 0.38 -2.05 1.35
N PRO A 29 0.12 -3.28 1.86
CA PRO A 29 -1.08 -3.57 2.62
C PRO A 29 -1.12 -2.75 3.91
N MET A 30 -2.18 -1.97 4.10
CA MET A 30 -2.34 -1.07 5.25
C MET A 30 -3.77 -1.19 5.83
N GLU A 31 -3.85 -1.45 7.13
CA GLU A 31 -5.10 -1.60 7.88
C GLU A 31 -5.97 -0.34 7.79
N ALA A 32 -7.24 -0.52 7.47
CA ALA A 32 -8.23 0.53 7.25
C ALA A 32 -7.82 1.58 6.20
N VAL A 33 -6.97 1.21 5.24
CA VAL A 33 -6.48 2.07 4.16
C VAL A 33 -6.65 1.40 2.81
N THR A 34 -6.09 0.21 2.61
CA THR A 34 -6.03 -0.44 1.29
C THR A 34 -7.27 -1.28 1.00
N ASP A 35 -8.44 -0.74 1.32
CA ASP A 35 -9.73 -1.32 0.93
C ASP A 35 -10.02 -1.13 -0.57
N VAL A 36 -11.08 -1.74 -1.06
CA VAL A 36 -11.47 -1.66 -2.48
C VAL A 36 -11.61 -0.21 -2.97
N VAL A 37 -12.15 0.68 -2.14
CA VAL A 37 -12.37 2.09 -2.50
C VAL A 37 -11.03 2.80 -2.74
N PHE A 38 -10.11 2.71 -1.79
CA PHE A 38 -8.83 3.41 -1.90
C PHE A 38 -7.92 2.80 -2.97
N ARG A 39 -7.94 1.47 -3.17
CA ARG A 39 -7.20 0.86 -4.28
C ARG A 39 -7.65 1.40 -5.64
N HIS A 40 -8.97 1.55 -5.86
CA HIS A 40 -9.48 2.16 -7.09
C HIS A 40 -9.08 3.64 -7.25
N VAL A 41 -9.03 4.41 -6.18
CA VAL A 41 -8.52 5.79 -6.24
C VAL A 41 -7.05 5.80 -6.64
N VAL A 42 -6.22 4.93 -6.04
CA VAL A 42 -4.81 4.81 -6.40
C VAL A 42 -4.64 4.36 -7.85
N SER A 43 -5.42 3.36 -8.29
CA SER A 43 -5.40 2.89 -9.68
C SER A 43 -5.74 4.00 -10.68
N SER A 44 -6.63 4.92 -10.32
CA SER A 44 -7.01 6.05 -11.18
C SER A 44 -5.99 7.18 -11.16
N ALA A 45 -5.26 7.36 -10.07
CA ALA A 45 -4.19 8.36 -9.97
C ALA A 45 -2.93 7.89 -10.72
N ALA A 46 -2.38 6.76 -10.30
CA ALA A 46 -1.23 6.11 -10.92
C ALA A 46 -1.19 4.65 -10.46
N GLU A 47 -1.41 3.71 -11.36
CA GLU A 47 -1.58 2.31 -11.02
C GLU A 47 -0.26 1.58 -10.83
N PRO A 48 0.01 0.96 -9.65
CA PRO A 48 1.12 0.02 -9.48
C PRO A 48 0.78 -1.34 -10.10
N GLU A 49 1.80 -2.15 -10.37
CA GLU A 49 1.63 -3.50 -10.92
C GLU A 49 0.93 -4.46 -9.95
N VAL A 50 1.02 -4.22 -8.62
CA VAL A 50 0.47 -5.09 -7.58
C VAL A 50 -0.25 -4.31 -6.49
N PHE A 51 -1.43 -4.80 -6.13
CA PHE A 51 -2.15 -4.41 -4.92
C PHE A 51 -2.24 -5.55 -3.91
N TYR A 52 -2.39 -5.20 -2.66
CA TYR A 52 -2.72 -6.12 -1.58
C TYR A 52 -4.02 -5.70 -0.93
N THR A 53 -4.79 -6.67 -0.45
CA THR A 53 -5.92 -6.38 0.45
C THR A 53 -5.43 -5.84 1.78
N GLU A 54 -6.32 -5.31 2.59
CA GLU A 54 -6.05 -5.17 4.03
C GLU A 54 -5.77 -6.56 4.62
N PHE A 55 -4.84 -6.63 5.60
CA PHE A 55 -4.47 -7.92 6.17
C PHE A 55 -5.60 -8.52 7.01
N THR A 56 -6.10 -9.67 6.60
CA THR A 56 -7.27 -10.34 7.17
C THR A 56 -6.85 -11.43 8.15
N ASN A 57 -7.46 -11.44 9.34
CA ASN A 57 -7.21 -12.46 10.35
C ASN A 57 -7.88 -13.79 9.99
N ALA A 58 -7.12 -14.87 9.88
CA ALA A 58 -7.61 -16.17 9.49
C ALA A 58 -8.56 -16.78 10.53
N SER A 59 -8.27 -16.61 11.84
CA SER A 59 -9.16 -17.11 12.89
C SER A 59 -10.50 -16.37 12.93
N SER A 60 -10.51 -15.08 12.59
CA SER A 60 -11.76 -14.33 12.41
C SER A 60 -12.52 -14.84 11.18
N PHE A 61 -11.83 -15.07 10.07
CA PHE A 61 -12.44 -15.60 8.85
C PHE A 61 -13.05 -17.00 9.07
N ALA A 62 -12.39 -17.88 9.81
CA ALA A 62 -12.88 -19.22 10.14
C ALA A 62 -14.04 -19.21 11.17
N SER A 63 -14.29 -18.09 11.83
CA SER A 63 -15.35 -17.96 12.84
C SER A 63 -16.68 -17.52 12.23
N PRO A 64 -17.82 -18.16 12.55
CA PRO A 64 -19.14 -17.74 12.09
C PRO A 64 -19.49 -16.27 12.39
N LYS A 65 -18.98 -15.75 13.53
CA LYS A 65 -19.19 -14.35 13.90
C LYS A 65 -18.20 -13.41 13.21
N GLY A 66 -16.97 -13.87 12.98
CA GLY A 66 -15.89 -13.06 12.41
C GLY A 66 -15.94 -12.94 10.90
N ILE A 67 -16.50 -13.93 10.20
CA ILE A 67 -16.55 -13.93 8.73
C ILE A 67 -17.23 -12.66 8.16
N HIS A 68 -18.26 -12.16 8.83
CA HIS A 68 -18.94 -10.93 8.40
C HIS A 68 -18.03 -9.69 8.51
N SER A 69 -17.15 -9.63 9.52
CA SER A 69 -16.21 -8.52 9.70
C SER A 69 -15.01 -8.59 8.76
N THR A 70 -14.70 -9.77 8.22
CA THR A 70 -13.56 -9.98 7.32
C THR A 70 -13.92 -9.83 5.85
N ARG A 71 -15.17 -10.07 5.45
CA ARG A 71 -15.61 -9.99 4.05
C ARG A 71 -15.31 -8.65 3.40
N GLY A 72 -15.54 -7.54 4.11
CA GLY A 72 -15.26 -6.20 3.58
C GLY A 72 -13.78 -5.98 3.22
N ARG A 73 -12.85 -6.64 3.92
CA ARG A 73 -11.41 -6.57 3.67
C ARG A 73 -10.99 -7.35 2.42
N LEU A 74 -11.74 -8.40 2.08
CA LEU A 74 -11.52 -9.26 0.91
C LEU A 74 -12.38 -8.83 -0.29
N THR A 75 -13.13 -7.73 -0.18
CA THR A 75 -13.91 -7.21 -1.30
C THR A 75 -12.99 -6.66 -2.38
N PHE A 76 -13.25 -7.05 -3.63
CA PHE A 76 -12.58 -6.52 -4.80
C PHE A 76 -13.52 -6.56 -6.02
N THR A 77 -13.11 -5.94 -7.12
CA THR A 77 -13.83 -5.95 -8.39
C THR A 77 -13.07 -6.81 -9.41
N PRO A 78 -13.75 -7.34 -10.45
CA PRO A 78 -13.12 -8.26 -11.41
C PRO A 78 -11.86 -7.71 -12.09
N ASP A 79 -11.76 -6.40 -12.30
CA ASP A 79 -10.62 -5.72 -12.90
C ASP A 79 -9.37 -5.69 -12.01
N GLU A 80 -9.52 -5.96 -10.69
CA GLU A 80 -8.40 -6.09 -9.76
C GLU A 80 -7.81 -7.50 -9.72
N SER A 81 -8.54 -8.54 -10.17
CA SER A 81 -8.22 -9.96 -9.89
C SER A 81 -6.83 -10.42 -10.34
N GLU A 82 -6.31 -9.86 -11.43
CA GLU A 82 -4.99 -10.22 -11.99
C GLU A 82 -3.81 -9.49 -11.35
N LYS A 83 -4.05 -8.58 -10.41
CA LYS A 83 -3.03 -7.74 -9.76
C LYS A 83 -3.21 -7.61 -8.25
N LEU A 84 -4.27 -8.25 -7.69
CA LEU A 84 -4.61 -8.19 -6.27
C LEU A 84 -4.25 -9.48 -5.54
N ILE A 85 -3.50 -9.32 -4.46
CA ILE A 85 -3.07 -10.41 -3.58
C ILE A 85 -3.85 -10.33 -2.27
N ALA A 86 -4.40 -11.44 -1.81
CA ALA A 86 -5.01 -11.53 -0.49
C ALA A 86 -3.91 -11.57 0.59
N GLN A 87 -3.78 -10.52 1.40
CA GLN A 87 -2.89 -10.59 2.56
C GLN A 87 -3.64 -11.13 3.77
N ILE A 88 -3.12 -12.22 4.35
CA ILE A 88 -3.69 -12.89 5.51
C ILE A 88 -2.69 -12.98 6.66
N TRP A 89 -3.18 -13.15 7.87
CA TRP A 89 -2.37 -13.38 9.04
C TRP A 89 -3.09 -14.27 10.08
N GLY A 90 -2.32 -14.96 10.88
CA GLY A 90 -2.82 -15.83 11.95
C GLY A 90 -1.68 -16.59 12.59
N SER A 91 -1.96 -17.28 13.69
CA SER A 91 -1.01 -18.14 14.40
C SER A 91 -1.54 -19.57 14.58
N ARG A 92 -2.69 -19.90 13.98
CA ARG A 92 -3.26 -21.24 14.02
C ARG A 92 -3.24 -21.83 12.62
N GLN A 93 -2.50 -22.92 12.48
CA GLN A 93 -2.32 -23.60 11.18
C GLN A 93 -3.67 -23.94 10.54
N ALA A 94 -4.60 -24.57 11.28
CA ALA A 94 -5.90 -24.96 10.73
C ALA A 94 -6.74 -23.79 10.21
N ASP A 95 -6.66 -22.60 10.84
CA ASP A 95 -7.39 -21.42 10.39
C ASP A 95 -6.77 -20.84 9.12
N ILE A 96 -5.43 -20.84 9.01
CA ILE A 96 -4.71 -20.43 7.80
C ILE A 96 -5.02 -21.39 6.65
N GLU A 97 -4.96 -22.68 6.88
CA GLU A 97 -5.29 -23.71 5.88
C GLU A 97 -6.72 -23.52 5.36
N PHE A 98 -7.70 -23.43 6.26
CA PHE A 98 -9.10 -23.21 5.91
C PHE A 98 -9.26 -21.93 5.06
N MET A 99 -8.74 -20.80 5.54
CA MET A 99 -8.86 -19.53 4.82
C MET A 99 -8.18 -19.60 3.45
N SER A 100 -6.98 -20.17 3.38
CA SER A 100 -6.22 -20.28 2.14
C SER A 100 -6.92 -21.10 1.07
N GLN A 101 -7.62 -22.18 1.46
CA GLN A 101 -8.43 -23.01 0.55
C GLN A 101 -9.71 -22.31 0.08
N GLU A 102 -10.21 -21.31 0.81
CA GLU A 102 -11.38 -20.53 0.39
C GLU A 102 -11.01 -19.37 -0.55
N LEU A 103 -9.79 -18.82 -0.47
CA LEU A 103 -9.38 -17.67 -1.29
C LEU A 103 -9.49 -17.91 -2.81
N PRO A 104 -9.09 -19.07 -3.38
CA PRO A 104 -9.30 -19.33 -4.81
C PRO A 104 -10.78 -19.32 -5.21
N LYS A 105 -11.67 -19.80 -4.33
CA LYS A 105 -13.13 -19.81 -4.56
C LYS A 105 -13.72 -18.40 -4.54
N LEU A 106 -13.05 -17.46 -3.85
CA LEU A 106 -13.39 -16.05 -3.86
C LEU A 106 -12.80 -15.29 -5.08
N GLY A 107 -11.95 -15.94 -5.88
CA GLY A 107 -11.36 -15.37 -7.10
C GLY A 107 -9.95 -14.81 -6.92
N PHE A 108 -9.30 -14.99 -5.76
CA PHE A 108 -7.90 -14.61 -5.57
C PHE A 108 -6.97 -15.58 -6.29
N GLN A 109 -5.88 -15.02 -6.84
CA GLN A 109 -4.86 -15.77 -7.60
C GLN A 109 -3.51 -15.87 -6.88
N ALA A 110 -3.35 -15.16 -5.75
CA ALA A 110 -2.14 -15.20 -4.93
C ALA A 110 -2.45 -14.89 -3.46
N ILE A 111 -1.61 -15.39 -2.56
CA ILE A 111 -1.69 -15.18 -1.11
C ILE A 111 -0.40 -14.54 -0.62
N ASP A 112 -0.50 -13.58 0.29
CA ASP A 112 0.62 -13.02 1.03
C ASP A 112 0.42 -13.21 2.54
N LEU A 113 1.47 -13.64 3.22
CA LEU A 113 1.48 -13.84 4.67
C LEU A 113 2.09 -12.64 5.37
N ASN A 114 1.33 -12.04 6.29
CA ASN A 114 1.82 -10.90 7.08
C ASN A 114 2.66 -11.38 8.27
N PHE A 115 3.97 -11.34 8.13
CA PHE A 115 4.95 -11.59 9.21
C PHE A 115 5.68 -10.28 9.62
N GLY A 116 5.09 -9.12 9.30
CA GLY A 116 5.73 -7.82 9.52
C GLY A 116 4.96 -6.84 10.40
N CYS A 117 3.66 -7.03 10.66
CA CYS A 117 2.85 -6.12 11.45
C CYS A 117 3.38 -6.02 12.89
N PRO A 118 3.77 -4.81 13.38
CA PRO A 118 4.32 -4.64 14.72
C PRO A 118 3.26 -4.36 15.78
N ASP A 119 1.98 -4.37 15.43
CA ASP A 119 0.88 -4.08 16.35
C ASP A 119 0.90 -5.02 17.57
N LYS A 120 0.68 -4.45 18.76
CA LYS A 120 0.80 -5.21 20.01
C LYS A 120 -0.21 -6.34 20.11
N ALA A 121 -1.44 -6.16 19.63
CA ALA A 121 -2.48 -7.18 19.70
C ALA A 121 -2.17 -8.33 18.73
N VAL A 122 -1.71 -8.02 17.51
CA VAL A 122 -1.28 -8.99 16.50
C VAL A 122 -0.09 -9.80 17.00
N VAL A 123 0.94 -9.14 17.54
CA VAL A 123 2.13 -9.81 18.10
C VAL A 123 1.80 -10.67 19.32
N LYS A 124 0.91 -10.18 20.20
CA LYS A 124 0.46 -10.93 21.39
C LYS A 124 -0.29 -12.23 21.02
N SER A 125 -1.00 -12.22 19.89
CA SER A 125 -1.68 -13.42 19.38
C SER A 125 -0.74 -14.38 18.61
N GLY A 126 0.56 -14.09 18.56
CA GLY A 126 1.56 -14.90 17.85
C GLY A 126 1.68 -14.59 16.35
N GLY A 127 0.91 -13.66 15.80
CA GLY A 127 0.94 -13.27 14.39
C GLY A 127 1.86 -12.09 14.06
N GLY A 128 1.82 -11.67 12.81
CA GLY A 128 2.61 -10.54 12.32
C GLY A 128 4.10 -10.70 12.61
N SER A 129 4.75 -9.64 13.08
CA SER A 129 6.18 -9.70 13.44
C SER A 129 6.50 -10.58 14.65
N GLY A 130 5.50 -11.14 15.33
CA GLY A 130 5.69 -12.18 16.35
C GLY A 130 6.29 -13.47 15.78
N MET A 131 5.99 -13.79 14.51
CA MET A 131 6.51 -14.95 13.78
C MET A 131 8.04 -14.99 13.71
N ILE A 132 8.71 -13.85 13.73
CA ILE A 132 10.19 -13.76 13.71
C ILE A 132 10.81 -14.52 14.89
N ARG A 133 10.09 -14.63 15.99
CA ARG A 133 10.57 -15.34 17.20
C ARG A 133 10.17 -16.81 17.25
N THR A 134 9.39 -17.27 16.31
CA THR A 134 8.86 -18.64 16.24
C THR A 134 8.96 -19.21 14.83
N PRO A 135 10.19 -19.43 14.30
CA PRO A 135 10.40 -19.91 12.92
C PRO A 135 9.66 -21.23 12.63
N ALA A 136 9.60 -22.17 13.57
CA ALA A 136 8.87 -23.43 13.39
C ALA A 136 7.36 -23.17 13.12
N LEU A 137 6.73 -22.25 13.86
CA LEU A 137 5.34 -21.86 13.60
C LEU A 137 5.21 -21.14 12.24
N ALA A 138 6.19 -20.30 11.86
CA ALA A 138 6.18 -19.65 10.56
C ALA A 138 6.20 -20.67 9.41
N GLU A 139 6.98 -21.75 9.52
CA GLU A 139 6.99 -22.87 8.57
C GLU A 139 5.63 -23.57 8.48
N GLU A 140 5.01 -23.88 9.62
CA GLU A 140 3.67 -24.48 9.67
C GLU A 140 2.64 -23.59 8.95
N ILE A 141 2.69 -22.27 9.18
CA ILE A 141 1.78 -21.31 8.57
C ILE A 141 2.02 -21.17 7.06
N ILE A 142 3.28 -21.13 6.60
CA ILE A 142 3.60 -21.12 5.16
C ILE A 142 3.12 -22.41 4.49
N THR A 143 3.37 -23.55 5.11
CA THR A 143 2.94 -24.85 4.60
C THR A 143 1.42 -24.93 4.50
N ALA A 144 0.69 -24.45 5.52
CA ALA A 144 -0.76 -24.37 5.51
C ALA A 144 -1.30 -23.46 4.39
N ALA A 145 -0.68 -22.31 4.17
CA ALA A 145 -1.08 -21.42 3.08
C ALA A 145 -0.91 -22.05 1.70
N LYS A 146 0.15 -22.81 1.49
CA LYS A 146 0.44 -23.53 0.23
C LYS A 146 -0.59 -24.62 -0.11
N THR A 147 -1.37 -25.11 0.83
CA THR A 147 -2.43 -26.09 0.54
C THR A 147 -3.51 -25.56 -0.38
N SER A 148 -3.61 -24.24 -0.56
CA SER A 148 -4.51 -23.60 -1.51
C SER A 148 -4.16 -23.87 -2.98
N GLY A 149 -2.92 -24.28 -3.28
CA GLY A 149 -2.38 -24.35 -4.63
C GLY A 149 -2.03 -23.00 -5.27
N LEU A 150 -2.30 -21.87 -4.57
CA LEU A 150 -1.93 -20.53 -5.03
C LEU A 150 -0.45 -20.23 -4.70
N PRO A 151 0.20 -19.34 -5.48
CA PRO A 151 1.52 -18.83 -5.12
C PRO A 151 1.45 -18.08 -3.79
N VAL A 152 2.41 -18.37 -2.91
CA VAL A 152 2.50 -17.79 -1.56
C VAL A 152 3.70 -16.86 -1.48
N SER A 153 3.47 -15.64 -1.06
CA SER A 153 4.48 -14.65 -0.69
C SER A 153 4.48 -14.37 0.81
N VAL A 154 5.57 -13.77 1.29
CA VAL A 154 5.70 -13.36 2.70
C VAL A 154 6.16 -11.93 2.80
N LYS A 155 5.44 -11.11 3.57
CA LYS A 155 5.87 -9.76 3.93
C LYS A 155 6.37 -9.72 5.36
N THR A 156 7.64 -9.38 5.55
CA THR A 156 8.30 -9.41 6.85
C THR A 156 9.15 -8.16 7.14
N ARG A 157 9.93 -8.23 8.21
CA ARG A 157 10.92 -7.24 8.64
C ARG A 157 12.29 -7.89 8.78
N LEU A 158 13.36 -7.08 8.94
CA LEU A 158 14.73 -7.55 9.15
C LEU A 158 14.85 -8.48 10.37
N GLY A 159 14.17 -8.14 11.45
CA GLY A 159 14.23 -8.88 12.70
C GLY A 159 13.22 -8.36 13.71
N TYR A 160 13.22 -8.94 14.89
CA TYR A 160 12.37 -8.51 16.01
C TYR A 160 12.97 -7.34 16.77
N SER A 161 14.24 -7.43 17.16
CA SER A 161 14.92 -6.48 18.04
C SER A 161 16.11 -5.76 17.40
N ARG A 162 16.91 -6.47 16.58
CA ARG A 162 18.16 -6.00 15.99
C ARG A 162 18.19 -6.29 14.49
N PRO A 163 18.74 -5.40 13.66
CA PRO A 163 18.82 -5.62 12.21
C PRO A 163 19.53 -6.92 11.85
N GLU A 164 20.62 -7.29 12.54
CA GLU A 164 21.45 -8.46 12.24
C GLU A 164 20.70 -9.80 12.33
N GLU A 165 19.53 -9.80 12.99
CA GLU A 165 18.66 -10.98 13.04
C GLU A 165 18.20 -11.42 11.63
N PHE A 166 18.33 -10.54 10.61
CA PHE A 166 17.96 -10.87 9.24
C PHE A 166 18.77 -12.04 8.67
N HIS A 167 20.01 -12.24 9.08
CA HIS A 167 20.86 -13.33 8.60
C HIS A 167 20.22 -14.71 8.82
N GLU A 168 19.62 -14.92 9.97
CA GLU A 168 18.96 -16.19 10.30
C GLU A 168 17.51 -16.18 9.80
N TRP A 169 16.79 -15.08 10.05
CA TRP A 169 15.36 -14.99 9.77
C TRP A 169 15.04 -15.01 8.28
N LEU A 170 15.70 -14.15 7.47
CA LEU A 170 15.42 -14.11 6.02
C LEU A 170 15.97 -15.37 5.33
N LYS A 171 17.11 -15.88 5.77
CA LYS A 171 17.65 -17.16 5.26
C LYS A 171 16.67 -18.31 5.50
N PHE A 172 16.08 -18.36 6.69
CA PHE A 172 15.02 -19.33 7.00
C PHE A 172 13.82 -19.19 6.07
N LEU A 173 13.30 -17.96 5.87
CA LEU A 173 12.15 -17.71 4.99
C LEU A 173 12.44 -18.04 3.53
N LEU A 174 13.63 -17.73 3.04
CA LEU A 174 14.07 -18.07 1.68
C LEU A 174 14.11 -19.59 1.47
N GLY A 175 14.47 -20.36 2.51
CA GLY A 175 14.41 -21.82 2.49
C GLY A 175 13.00 -22.41 2.43
N GLN A 176 11.96 -21.59 2.60
CA GLN A 176 10.57 -22.04 2.56
C GLN A 176 9.95 -22.06 1.16
N ASP A 177 10.71 -21.82 0.10
CA ASP A 177 10.21 -21.82 -1.30
C ASP A 177 8.96 -20.94 -1.47
N VAL A 178 9.08 -19.68 -1.09
CA VAL A 178 8.06 -18.66 -1.30
C VAL A 178 8.30 -17.94 -2.64
N GLU A 179 7.25 -17.53 -3.33
CA GLU A 179 7.38 -16.86 -4.63
C GLU A 179 8.00 -15.47 -4.51
N VAL A 180 7.60 -14.73 -3.47
CA VAL A 180 8.13 -13.39 -3.19
C VAL A 180 8.40 -13.23 -1.70
N LEU A 181 9.54 -12.64 -1.40
CA LEU A 181 9.88 -12.18 -0.06
C LEU A 181 9.93 -10.65 -0.06
N THR A 182 8.95 -10.03 0.63
CA THR A 182 8.93 -8.58 0.83
C THR A 182 9.56 -8.23 2.18
N VAL A 183 10.63 -7.46 2.17
CA VAL A 183 11.35 -7.07 3.38
C VAL A 183 11.15 -5.59 3.68
N HIS A 184 10.47 -5.29 4.80
CA HIS A 184 10.51 -3.94 5.37
C HIS A 184 11.86 -3.76 6.08
N LEU A 185 12.68 -2.86 5.58
CA LEU A 185 14.07 -2.65 5.99
C LEU A 185 14.20 -1.99 7.37
N ARG A 186 13.47 -2.54 8.35
CA ARG A 186 13.51 -2.20 9.78
C ARG A 186 13.15 -3.41 10.62
N THR A 187 13.55 -3.41 11.88
CA THR A 187 13.08 -4.39 12.85
C THR A 187 11.68 -4.06 13.36
N LYS A 188 11.06 -5.00 14.07
CA LYS A 188 9.80 -4.77 14.79
C LYS A 188 9.97 -3.70 15.88
N LYS A 189 11.09 -3.69 16.62
CA LYS A 189 11.35 -2.75 17.72
C LYS A 189 11.53 -1.32 17.22
N GLU A 190 12.15 -1.14 16.09
CA GLU A 190 12.33 0.15 15.41
C GLU A 190 11.01 0.73 14.90
N MET A 191 10.08 -0.12 14.52
CA MET A 191 8.78 0.27 13.92
C MET A 191 8.97 1.16 12.67
N SER A 192 8.86 2.47 12.81
CA SER A 192 9.16 3.51 11.79
C SER A 192 9.87 4.72 12.41
N LYS A 193 10.61 4.53 13.50
CA LYS A 193 11.24 5.60 14.26
C LYS A 193 12.67 5.93 13.83
N VAL A 194 13.27 5.06 13.04
CA VAL A 194 14.62 5.22 12.48
C VAL A 194 14.52 5.17 10.94
N PRO A 195 15.51 5.62 10.18
CA PRO A 195 15.56 5.41 8.73
C PRO A 195 15.53 3.93 8.37
N ALA A 196 15.03 3.60 7.17
CA ALA A 196 15.13 2.26 6.62
C ALA A 196 16.59 1.91 6.31
N HIS A 197 16.99 0.67 6.61
CA HIS A 197 18.35 0.17 6.45
C HIS A 197 18.64 -0.22 4.99
N PHE A 198 18.74 0.77 4.10
CA PHE A 198 19.02 0.53 2.68
C PHE A 198 20.42 -0.06 2.46
N GLU A 199 21.37 0.18 3.37
CA GLU A 199 22.71 -0.37 3.35
C GLU A 199 22.76 -1.90 3.42
N LEU A 200 21.68 -2.56 3.85
CA LEU A 200 21.58 -4.01 3.95
C LEU A 200 21.05 -4.68 2.68
N ILE A 201 20.60 -3.93 1.68
CA ILE A 201 19.94 -4.48 0.49
C ILE A 201 20.86 -5.46 -0.24
N ASP A 202 22.10 -5.08 -0.52
CA ASP A 202 23.02 -5.91 -1.31
C ASP A 202 23.35 -7.25 -0.61
N GLU A 203 23.40 -7.24 0.72
CA GLU A 203 23.63 -8.45 1.49
C GLU A 203 22.40 -9.37 1.46
N ILE A 204 21.21 -8.79 1.52
CA ILE A 204 19.93 -9.52 1.40
C ILE A 204 19.80 -10.11 -0.01
N VAL A 205 20.13 -9.35 -1.06
CA VAL A 205 20.15 -9.83 -2.44
C VAL A 205 21.10 -11.03 -2.57
N LYS A 206 22.34 -10.89 -2.08
CA LYS A 206 23.31 -11.99 -2.12
C LYS A 206 22.79 -13.25 -1.41
N MET A 207 22.20 -13.09 -0.24
CA MET A 207 21.59 -14.20 0.50
C MET A 207 20.47 -14.86 -0.30
N ARG A 208 19.57 -14.08 -0.94
CA ARG A 208 18.51 -14.60 -1.79
C ARG A 208 19.07 -15.40 -2.95
N ASP A 209 20.08 -14.88 -3.64
CA ASP A 209 20.68 -15.52 -4.81
C ASP A 209 21.39 -16.84 -4.44
N GLU A 210 21.96 -16.93 -3.24
CA GLU A 210 22.60 -18.15 -2.74
C GLU A 210 21.57 -19.21 -2.28
N VAL A 211 20.48 -18.81 -1.64
CA VAL A 211 19.52 -19.74 -0.99
C VAL A 211 18.32 -20.05 -1.87
N ALA A 212 17.76 -19.04 -2.54
CA ALA A 212 16.51 -19.14 -3.30
C ALA A 212 16.52 -18.23 -4.53
N PRO A 213 17.35 -18.50 -5.56
CA PRO A 213 17.54 -17.60 -6.71
C PRO A 213 16.25 -17.37 -7.53
N ASN A 214 15.23 -18.20 -7.34
CA ASN A 214 13.93 -18.05 -8.01
C ASN A 214 12.93 -17.19 -7.23
N THR A 215 13.16 -16.94 -5.93
CA THR A 215 12.30 -16.07 -5.11
C THR A 215 12.52 -14.61 -5.50
N LEU A 216 11.43 -13.90 -5.80
CA LEU A 216 11.50 -12.46 -6.05
C LEU A 216 11.73 -11.71 -4.74
N LEU A 217 12.67 -10.78 -4.76
CA LEU A 217 12.97 -9.92 -3.61
C LEU A 217 12.32 -8.56 -3.81
N GLN A 218 11.38 -8.21 -2.93
CA GLN A 218 10.77 -6.90 -2.89
C GLN A 218 11.21 -6.12 -1.64
N ILE A 219 11.61 -4.86 -1.79
CA ILE A 219 12.00 -4.00 -0.68
C ILE A 219 10.91 -2.98 -0.34
N ASN A 220 10.83 -2.64 0.96
CA ASN A 220 9.88 -1.71 1.53
C ASN A 220 10.53 -0.88 2.65
N GLY A 221 10.09 0.33 2.84
CA GLY A 221 10.53 1.24 3.90
C GLY A 221 11.02 2.57 3.33
N ASP A 222 10.43 3.69 3.78
CA ASP A 222 10.76 5.08 3.42
C ASP A 222 10.82 5.42 1.92
N ILE A 223 10.34 4.55 1.06
CA ILE A 223 10.24 4.81 -0.37
C ILE A 223 9.00 5.66 -0.61
N LYS A 224 9.19 6.85 -1.16
CA LYS A 224 8.15 7.87 -1.28
C LYS A 224 7.38 7.76 -2.60
N ASN A 225 8.09 7.52 -3.70
CA ASN A 225 7.53 7.54 -5.05
C ASN A 225 8.27 6.58 -5.99
N HIS A 226 7.76 6.47 -7.20
CA HIS A 226 8.32 5.64 -8.27
C HIS A 226 9.76 6.03 -8.59
N GLN A 227 10.08 7.32 -8.70
CA GLN A 227 11.42 7.78 -9.03
C GLN A 227 12.45 7.28 -8.00
N GLN A 228 12.20 7.48 -6.71
CA GLN A 228 13.09 6.98 -5.65
C GLN A 228 13.20 5.46 -5.68
N GLY A 229 12.10 4.75 -5.96
CA GLY A 229 12.13 3.29 -6.14
C GLY A 229 13.02 2.85 -7.28
N MET A 230 12.99 3.55 -8.41
CA MET A 230 13.88 3.30 -9.55
C MET A 230 15.35 3.63 -9.27
N GLU A 231 15.61 4.65 -8.47
CA GLU A 231 16.98 4.98 -8.01
C GLU A 231 17.56 3.84 -7.15
N LEU A 232 16.77 3.33 -6.19
CA LEU A 232 17.16 2.18 -5.37
C LEU A 232 17.39 0.92 -6.22
N TRP A 233 16.49 0.62 -7.17
CA TRP A 233 16.68 -0.52 -8.06
C TRP A 233 17.94 -0.43 -8.92
N ARG A 234 18.29 0.78 -9.40
CA ARG A 234 19.54 1.00 -10.16
C ARG A 234 20.77 0.86 -9.27
N ALA A 235 20.69 1.30 -8.01
CA ALA A 235 21.78 1.22 -7.06
C ALA A 235 22.03 -0.21 -6.55
N HIS A 236 20.97 -1.04 -6.46
CA HIS A 236 21.00 -2.37 -5.87
C HIS A 236 20.55 -3.44 -6.87
N SER A 237 21.49 -3.99 -7.63
CA SER A 237 21.19 -5.03 -8.61
C SER A 237 20.63 -6.28 -7.92
N GLY A 238 19.54 -6.84 -8.45
CA GLY A 238 18.89 -8.05 -7.91
C GLY A 238 17.66 -7.79 -7.05
N VAL A 239 17.25 -6.52 -6.85
CA VAL A 239 15.93 -6.18 -6.36
C VAL A 239 14.92 -6.36 -7.49
N ASP A 240 13.86 -7.13 -7.26
CA ASP A 240 12.83 -7.44 -8.25
C ASP A 240 11.57 -6.57 -8.09
N GLY A 241 11.32 -6.05 -6.88
CA GLY A 241 10.13 -5.25 -6.60
C GLY A 241 10.35 -4.14 -5.58
N ILE A 242 9.54 -3.11 -5.69
CA ILE A 242 9.50 -1.92 -4.83
C ILE A 242 8.12 -1.78 -4.22
N MET A 243 8.02 -1.70 -2.89
CA MET A 243 6.74 -1.50 -2.21
C MET A 243 6.68 -0.13 -1.55
N ILE A 244 5.70 0.69 -1.97
CA ILE A 244 5.42 2.00 -1.39
C ILE A 244 4.30 1.88 -0.36
N GLY A 245 4.53 2.40 0.83
CA GLY A 245 3.51 2.46 1.89
C GLY A 245 3.06 3.89 2.15
N ARG A 246 3.68 4.54 3.11
CA ARG A 246 3.30 5.90 3.55
C ARG A 246 3.48 6.98 2.50
N GLY A 247 4.28 6.74 1.46
CA GLY A 247 4.43 7.67 0.33
C GLY A 247 3.10 8.07 -0.29
N ILE A 248 2.13 7.13 -0.36
CA ILE A 248 0.79 7.41 -0.89
C ILE A 248 0.02 8.50 -0.12
N PHE A 249 0.32 8.72 1.17
CA PHE A 249 -0.28 9.81 1.95
C PHE A 249 0.43 11.16 1.73
N GLU A 250 1.67 11.10 1.23
CA GLU A 250 2.42 12.29 0.83
C GLU A 250 2.03 12.72 -0.58
N ASP A 251 1.78 11.74 -1.46
CA ASP A 251 1.34 12.01 -2.83
C ASP A 251 0.51 10.83 -3.39
N PRO A 252 -0.77 11.05 -3.78
CA PRO A 252 -1.59 10.01 -4.38
C PRO A 252 -1.09 9.57 -5.77
N PHE A 253 -0.26 10.38 -6.42
CA PHE A 253 0.37 10.10 -7.71
C PHE A 253 1.76 9.44 -7.58
N CYS A 254 2.13 8.97 -6.39
CA CYS A 254 3.48 8.46 -6.10
C CYS A 254 3.94 7.28 -6.96
N PHE A 255 3.04 6.61 -7.70
CA PHE A 255 3.40 5.55 -8.65
C PHE A 255 3.61 6.05 -10.09
N GLU A 256 3.45 7.33 -10.36
CA GLU A 256 3.72 7.86 -11.70
C GLU A 256 5.17 7.68 -12.10
N LYS A 257 5.34 7.22 -13.36
CA LYS A 257 6.66 6.95 -13.95
C LYS A 257 7.42 8.22 -14.35
N PHE A 258 6.68 9.32 -14.53
CA PHE A 258 7.20 10.61 -14.94
C PHE A 258 6.89 11.64 -13.86
N ASP A 259 7.74 12.66 -13.75
CA ASP A 259 7.51 13.81 -12.86
C ASP A 259 6.49 14.75 -13.54
N ILE A 260 5.23 14.63 -13.12
CA ILE A 260 4.10 15.41 -13.62
C ILE A 260 3.64 16.35 -12.51
N GLU A 261 3.51 17.63 -12.81
CA GLU A 261 2.93 18.60 -11.89
C GLU A 261 1.39 18.50 -11.93
N HIS A 262 0.79 18.20 -10.78
CA HIS A 262 -0.66 18.08 -10.62
C HIS A 262 -1.25 19.37 -10.08
N SER A 263 -2.31 19.83 -10.74
CA SER A 263 -3.08 20.98 -10.32
C SER A 263 -3.93 20.69 -9.07
N ARG A 264 -4.38 21.75 -8.37
CA ARG A 264 -5.40 21.62 -7.33
C ARG A 264 -6.62 20.82 -7.82
N GLN A 265 -7.03 21.03 -9.07
CA GLN A 265 -8.21 20.39 -9.63
C GLN A 265 -8.01 18.86 -9.74
N ASP A 266 -6.82 18.37 -10.05
CA ASP A 266 -6.54 16.93 -10.12
C ASP A 266 -6.73 16.27 -8.76
N TYR A 267 -6.22 16.90 -7.69
CA TYR A 267 -6.46 16.42 -6.32
C TYR A 267 -7.94 16.48 -5.92
N MET A 268 -8.67 17.53 -6.32
CA MET A 268 -10.11 17.62 -6.03
C MET A 268 -10.92 16.58 -6.82
N ASN A 269 -10.53 16.27 -8.04
CA ASN A 269 -11.12 15.18 -8.83
C ASN A 269 -10.92 13.83 -8.15
N LEU A 270 -9.73 13.52 -7.63
CA LEU A 270 -9.48 12.30 -6.85
C LEU A 270 -10.31 12.27 -5.56
N LEU A 271 -10.48 13.39 -4.87
CA LEU A 271 -11.35 13.44 -3.69
C LEU A 271 -12.81 13.14 -4.06
N ASN A 272 -13.34 13.77 -5.10
CA ASN A 272 -14.70 13.50 -5.57
C ASN A 272 -14.89 12.05 -5.98
N GLN A 273 -13.94 11.48 -6.71
CA GLN A 273 -13.94 10.06 -7.07
C GLN A 273 -13.91 9.16 -5.81
N HIS A 274 -13.12 9.51 -4.79
CA HIS A 274 -13.10 8.77 -3.53
C HIS A 274 -14.47 8.77 -2.86
N LEU A 275 -15.17 9.91 -2.85
CA LEU A 275 -16.53 10.04 -2.31
C LEU A 275 -17.52 9.19 -3.13
N ASP A 276 -17.45 9.22 -4.46
CA ASP A 276 -18.32 8.44 -5.35
C ASP A 276 -18.12 6.93 -5.14
N LEU A 277 -16.87 6.48 -5.07
CA LEU A 277 -16.54 5.08 -4.80
C LEU A 277 -16.95 4.66 -3.39
N PHE A 278 -16.78 5.54 -2.39
CA PHE A 278 -17.26 5.29 -1.04
C PHE A 278 -18.77 5.06 -1.03
N ASP A 279 -19.55 5.94 -1.64
CA ASP A 279 -21.00 5.83 -1.71
C ASP A 279 -21.44 4.57 -2.49
N LYS A 280 -20.77 4.27 -3.62
CA LYS A 280 -21.03 3.07 -4.43
C LYS A 280 -20.82 1.78 -3.64
N HIS A 281 -19.79 1.71 -2.81
CA HIS A 281 -19.45 0.54 -2.00
C HIS A 281 -20.05 0.53 -0.59
N ASN A 282 -20.79 1.59 -0.21
CA ASN A 282 -21.52 1.67 1.05
C ASN A 282 -22.93 1.17 0.86
N THR A 283 -23.13 -0.14 0.97
CA THR A 283 -24.42 -0.81 0.74
C THR A 283 -24.96 -1.41 2.04
N GLU A 284 -26.25 -1.76 2.06
CA GLU A 284 -26.85 -2.49 3.20
C GLU A 284 -26.11 -3.82 3.48
N ALA A 285 -25.65 -4.50 2.44
CA ALA A 285 -24.89 -5.75 2.57
C ALA A 285 -23.44 -5.55 3.05
N SER A 286 -22.88 -4.34 2.85
CA SER A 286 -21.52 -3.97 3.25
C SER A 286 -21.47 -2.52 3.72
N PRO A 287 -22.04 -2.24 4.90
CA PRO A 287 -22.11 -0.87 5.41
C PRO A 287 -20.73 -0.35 5.80
N ARG A 288 -20.41 0.87 5.36
CA ARG A 288 -19.13 1.54 5.63
C ARG A 288 -19.31 2.65 6.64
N LYS A 289 -18.40 2.74 7.59
CA LYS A 289 -18.34 3.88 8.51
C LYS A 289 -17.71 5.06 7.80
N PHE A 290 -18.31 6.24 7.91
CA PHE A 290 -17.79 7.45 7.31
C PHE A 290 -16.52 7.97 7.99
N GLU A 291 -16.41 7.83 9.31
CA GLU A 291 -15.30 8.41 10.09
C GLU A 291 -13.88 8.01 9.60
N PRO A 292 -13.61 6.75 9.20
CA PRO A 292 -12.33 6.38 8.61
C PRO A 292 -11.99 7.12 7.31
N LEU A 293 -12.97 7.57 6.52
CA LEU A 293 -12.75 8.30 5.28
C LEU A 293 -12.02 9.63 5.50
N LYS A 294 -12.26 10.29 6.62
CA LYS A 294 -11.68 11.61 6.94
C LYS A 294 -10.15 11.63 6.93
N ARG A 295 -9.49 10.49 7.22
CA ARG A 295 -8.02 10.40 7.20
C ARG A 295 -7.42 10.69 5.82
N PHE A 296 -8.21 10.50 4.76
CA PHE A 296 -7.76 10.70 3.40
C PHE A 296 -7.88 12.16 2.93
N PHE A 297 -8.66 13.00 3.60
CA PHE A 297 -8.85 14.41 3.17
C PHE A 297 -7.54 15.17 3.05
N LYS A 298 -6.55 14.89 3.92
CA LYS A 298 -5.23 15.53 3.87
C LYS A 298 -4.38 15.13 2.64
N ILE A 299 -4.70 14.03 1.98
CA ILE A 299 -4.03 13.58 0.77
C ILE A 299 -4.38 14.52 -0.39
N TYR A 300 -5.65 14.90 -0.48
CA TYR A 300 -6.22 15.66 -1.59
C TYR A 300 -6.22 17.17 -1.33
N VAL A 301 -6.53 17.59 -0.09
CA VAL A 301 -6.65 19.00 0.27
C VAL A 301 -5.31 19.50 0.79
N ARG A 302 -4.40 19.89 -0.12
CA ARG A 302 -3.01 20.25 0.21
C ARG A 302 -2.42 21.24 -0.80
N ASN A 303 -1.35 21.94 -0.38
CA ASN A 303 -0.49 22.77 -1.23
C ASN A 303 -1.19 23.91 -1.99
N PHE A 304 -2.32 24.42 -1.47
CA PHE A 304 -2.99 25.61 -2.00
C PHE A 304 -3.50 26.51 -0.87
N LYS A 305 -3.76 27.76 -1.20
CA LYS A 305 -4.24 28.76 -0.25
C LYS A 305 -5.63 28.38 0.26
N GLY A 306 -5.84 28.38 1.58
CA GLY A 306 -7.09 27.95 2.21
C GLY A 306 -7.21 26.44 2.46
N ALA A 307 -6.24 25.61 2.05
CA ALA A 307 -6.28 24.16 2.27
C ALA A 307 -6.43 23.77 3.74
N SER A 308 -5.82 24.53 4.67
CA SER A 308 -5.94 24.25 6.10
C SER A 308 -7.35 24.44 6.62
N ASP A 309 -7.99 25.55 6.23
CA ASP A 309 -9.36 25.88 6.67
C ASP A 309 -10.36 24.91 6.02
N LEU A 310 -10.17 24.58 4.75
CA LEU A 310 -11.00 23.58 4.08
C LEU A 310 -10.89 22.23 4.80
N ARG A 311 -9.69 21.74 5.12
CA ARG A 311 -9.53 20.50 5.88
C ARG A 311 -10.25 20.57 7.24
N ALA A 312 -10.11 21.67 7.98
CA ALA A 312 -10.77 21.84 9.27
C ALA A 312 -12.30 21.72 9.14
N ARG A 313 -12.91 22.34 8.12
CA ARG A 313 -14.34 22.21 7.82
C ARG A 313 -14.72 20.77 7.47
N LEU A 314 -13.96 20.11 6.58
CA LEU A 314 -14.20 18.73 6.16
C LEU A 314 -14.12 17.73 7.32
N MET A 315 -13.22 17.94 8.29
CA MET A 315 -13.13 17.09 9.48
C MET A 315 -14.36 17.12 10.38
N LEU A 316 -15.22 18.14 10.27
CA LEU A 316 -16.47 18.26 11.04
C LEU A 316 -17.65 17.55 10.38
N THR A 317 -17.55 17.16 9.12
CA THR A 317 -18.64 16.51 8.37
C THR A 317 -18.99 15.14 8.92
N LYS A 318 -20.21 14.68 8.67
CA LYS A 318 -20.73 13.39 9.15
C LYS A 318 -21.05 12.40 8.01
N ASN A 319 -21.08 12.87 6.78
CA ASN A 319 -21.41 12.09 5.58
C ASN A 319 -20.82 12.73 4.32
N THR A 320 -20.84 12.01 3.21
CA THR A 320 -20.31 12.44 1.91
C THR A 320 -21.05 13.64 1.32
N SER A 321 -22.36 13.78 1.59
CA SER A 321 -23.16 14.91 1.12
C SER A 321 -22.70 16.24 1.72
N GLU A 322 -22.41 16.26 3.04
CA GLU A 322 -21.85 17.43 3.71
C GLU A 322 -20.45 17.79 3.17
N VAL A 323 -19.65 16.78 2.85
CA VAL A 323 -18.32 17.00 2.21
C VAL A 323 -18.51 17.70 0.87
N ARG A 324 -19.38 17.19 0.00
CA ARG A 324 -19.64 17.75 -1.33
C ARG A 324 -20.15 19.19 -1.26
N GLN A 325 -21.06 19.47 -0.33
CA GLN A 325 -21.55 20.83 -0.11
C GLN A 325 -20.41 21.80 0.22
N ILE A 326 -19.53 21.42 1.17
CA ILE A 326 -18.38 22.25 1.55
C ILE A 326 -17.41 22.44 0.38
N LEU A 327 -17.19 21.41 -0.44
CA LEU A 327 -16.31 21.50 -1.61
C LEU A 327 -16.88 22.43 -2.68
N THR A 328 -18.20 22.43 -2.92
CA THR A 328 -18.87 23.34 -3.85
C THR A 328 -18.74 24.77 -3.37
N GLU A 329 -19.14 25.05 -2.12
CA GLU A 329 -19.02 26.39 -1.51
C GLU A 329 -17.58 26.91 -1.53
N PHE A 330 -16.59 26.03 -1.30
CA PHE A 330 -15.18 26.41 -1.34
C PHE A 330 -14.72 26.71 -2.76
N GLY A 331 -15.18 25.95 -3.76
CA GLY A 331 -14.83 26.16 -5.18
C GLY A 331 -15.29 27.54 -5.66
N GLU A 332 -16.55 27.89 -5.41
CA GLU A 332 -17.12 29.18 -5.75
C GLU A 332 -16.35 30.34 -5.10
N ASN A 333 -16.12 30.28 -3.80
CA ASN A 333 -15.37 31.31 -3.06
C ASN A 333 -13.88 31.38 -3.46
N TYR A 334 -13.30 30.27 -3.88
CA TYR A 334 -11.88 30.21 -4.27
C TYR A 334 -11.62 30.91 -5.61
N GLU A 335 -12.52 30.77 -6.56
CA GLU A 335 -12.45 31.43 -7.86
C GLU A 335 -12.54 32.95 -7.67
N ASP A 336 -13.55 33.42 -6.93
CA ASP A 336 -13.69 34.85 -6.59
C ASP A 336 -12.44 35.41 -5.87
N MET A 337 -11.88 34.63 -4.95
CA MET A 337 -10.67 35.03 -4.22
C MET A 337 -9.46 35.16 -5.16
N MET A 338 -9.31 34.23 -6.10
CA MET A 338 -8.17 34.22 -7.03
C MET A 338 -8.29 35.35 -8.07
N GLU A 339 -9.48 35.64 -8.55
CA GLU A 339 -9.74 36.80 -9.45
C GLU A 339 -9.41 38.12 -8.74
N ASN A 340 -9.85 38.28 -7.48
CA ASN A 340 -9.50 39.44 -6.67
C ASN A 340 -7.98 39.58 -6.44
N TYR A 341 -7.28 38.45 -6.22
CA TYR A 341 -5.83 38.43 -6.05
C TYR A 341 -5.09 38.84 -7.32
N ALA A 342 -5.52 38.32 -8.48
CA ALA A 342 -4.97 38.69 -9.77
C ALA A 342 -5.12 40.21 -10.02
N ARG A 343 -6.32 40.76 -9.77
CA ARG A 343 -6.58 42.18 -9.90
C ARG A 343 -5.70 43.05 -8.99
N ILE A 344 -5.57 42.69 -7.71
CA ILE A 344 -4.73 43.42 -6.75
C ILE A 344 -3.25 43.37 -7.17
N SER A 345 -2.79 42.21 -7.63
CA SER A 345 -1.43 42.04 -8.14
C SER A 345 -1.11 42.90 -9.36
N GLU A 346 -2.05 42.96 -10.32
CA GLU A 346 -1.94 43.80 -11.49
C GLU A 346 -1.93 45.30 -11.13
N GLU A 347 -2.79 45.74 -10.21
CA GLU A 347 -2.81 47.11 -9.70
C GLU A 347 -1.48 47.47 -8.98
N TYR A 348 -0.94 46.56 -8.19
CA TYR A 348 0.35 46.75 -7.53
C TYR A 348 1.51 46.92 -8.51
N HIS A 349 1.58 46.08 -9.56
CA HIS A 349 2.61 46.17 -10.60
C HIS A 349 2.46 47.40 -11.46
N LYS A 350 1.24 47.83 -11.76
CA LYS A 350 1.00 49.10 -12.50
C LYS A 350 1.45 50.33 -11.71
N ASN A 351 1.15 50.37 -10.42
CA ASN A 351 1.54 51.47 -9.55
C ASN A 351 3.06 51.55 -9.37
N LYS A 352 3.74 50.41 -9.22
CA LYS A 352 5.19 50.36 -9.11
C LYS A 352 5.92 50.86 -10.35
N ASN A 353 5.41 50.48 -11.53
CA ASN A 353 5.95 50.96 -12.81
C ASN A 353 5.65 52.45 -13.10
N SER A 354 4.65 53.06 -12.44
CA SER A 354 4.35 54.48 -12.54
C SER A 354 5.15 55.37 -11.59
N GLU A 355 5.79 54.81 -10.55
CA GLU A 355 6.68 55.49 -9.62
C GLU A 355 8.16 55.49 -10.10
N GLU A 356 8.53 54.65 -11.09
CA GLU A 356 9.87 54.56 -11.65
C GLU A 356 10.03 55.40 -12.94
N VAL A 357 9.03 56.20 -13.35
CA VAL A 357 9.08 57.18 -14.47
C VAL A 357 9.03 58.58 -13.90
#